data_1d87774b23aa7d3dd3241ba2ee586241
#
_entry.id   1d87774b23aa7d3dd3241ba2ee586241
#
_cell.length_a   1.000
_cell.length_b   1.000
_cell.length_c   1.000
_cell.angle_alpha   90.00
_cell.angle_beta   90.00
_cell.angle_gamma   90.00
#
_symmetry.space_group_name_H-M   'P 1'
#
loop_
_entity.id
_entity.type
_entity.pdbx_description
1 polymer ?
#
loop_
_entity_poly.entity_id
_entity_poly.type
_entity_poly.pdbx_seq_one_letter_code
_entity_poly.pdbx_strand_id
1 'polypeptide(L)'
;GSLAIRTDTGISNRLVFVQPDGRIDYYDKRHLFRMGAEHQHYVAGTRRQIVSYKGFRLNLQICYDLRFPVFARNQGDYDVLIYVANWPAARRHVWRTLLAARAIENQAYVLGCNRVGLDGNALTYSGDSIVLNYLGEPLAEAAEGQEAVLLARLELSALQQGRHKFPVALDADAFC
;
A
#
# COMPACT_ATOMS: atom_id res chain seq x y z
N GLY A 1 -3.64 -0.70 -10.19
CA GLY A 1 -3.68 -2.14 -9.91
C GLY A 1 -2.34 -2.79 -10.18
N SER A 2 -2.21 -4.10 -9.89
CA SER A 2 -0.99 -4.85 -10.20
C SER A 2 -1.24 -5.95 -11.22
N LEU A 3 -0.22 -6.21 -12.04
CA LEU A 3 -0.25 -7.14 -13.17
C LEU A 3 1.01 -8.01 -13.18
N ALA A 4 0.91 -9.22 -13.75
CA ALA A 4 2.07 -10.03 -14.10
C ALA A 4 2.67 -9.48 -15.39
N ILE A 5 3.88 -8.92 -15.32
CA ILE A 5 4.57 -8.29 -16.46
C ILE A 5 5.88 -9.03 -16.72
N ARG A 6 6.09 -9.43 -17.99
CA ARG A 6 7.38 -9.97 -18.43
C ARG A 6 8.41 -8.84 -18.57
N THR A 7 9.54 -9.04 -17.92
CA THR A 7 10.70 -8.13 -17.97
C THR A 7 11.92 -8.89 -18.50
N ASP A 8 13.04 -8.21 -18.71
CA ASP A 8 14.29 -8.85 -19.17
C ASP A 8 14.84 -9.85 -18.14
N THR A 9 14.50 -9.70 -16.85
CA THR A 9 14.96 -10.57 -15.76
C THR A 9 13.97 -11.66 -15.37
N GLY A 10 12.77 -11.70 -15.97
CA GLY A 10 11.72 -12.67 -15.67
C GLY A 10 10.33 -12.06 -15.62
N ILE A 11 9.45 -12.59 -14.80
CA ILE A 11 8.09 -12.06 -14.61
C ILE A 11 8.03 -11.33 -13.28
N SER A 12 7.58 -10.08 -13.27
CA SER A 12 7.35 -9.29 -12.07
C SER A 12 5.86 -9.13 -11.78
N ASN A 13 5.48 -9.14 -10.49
CA ASN A 13 4.19 -8.64 -10.03
C ASN A 13 4.33 -7.12 -9.91
N ARG A 14 3.80 -6.39 -10.92
CA ARG A 14 4.02 -4.95 -11.11
C ARG A 14 2.76 -4.15 -10.83
N LEU A 15 2.80 -3.24 -9.86
CA LEU A 15 1.82 -2.18 -9.69
C LEU A 15 2.10 -1.09 -10.73
N VAL A 16 1.06 -0.72 -11.45
CA VAL A 16 1.09 0.36 -12.45
C VAL A 16 0.27 1.54 -11.94
N PHE A 17 0.88 2.71 -11.90
CA PHE A 17 0.27 3.98 -11.58
C PHE A 17 0.24 4.85 -12.85
N VAL A 18 -0.96 5.10 -13.37
CA VAL A 18 -1.14 5.87 -14.60
C VAL A 18 -1.70 7.24 -14.24
N GLN A 19 -1.03 8.30 -14.69
CA GLN A 19 -1.46 9.68 -14.51
C GLN A 19 -2.41 10.10 -15.64
N PRO A 20 -3.25 11.14 -15.47
CA PRO A 20 -4.19 11.58 -16.49
C PRO A 20 -3.54 12.03 -17.80
N ASP A 21 -2.28 12.46 -17.76
CA ASP A 21 -1.48 12.84 -18.94
C ASP A 21 -0.88 11.62 -19.69
N GLY A 22 -1.18 10.39 -19.22
CA GLY A 22 -0.67 9.15 -19.79
C GLY A 22 0.69 8.72 -19.24
N ARG A 23 1.35 9.50 -18.39
CA ARG A 23 2.60 9.10 -17.73
C ARG A 23 2.36 7.88 -16.83
N ILE A 24 3.27 6.91 -16.94
CA ILE A 24 3.20 5.66 -16.21
C ILE A 24 4.39 5.56 -15.27
N ASP A 25 4.10 5.40 -13.99
CA ASP A 25 5.06 4.99 -12.96
C ASP A 25 4.73 3.56 -12.54
N TYR A 26 5.73 2.80 -12.07
CA TYR A 26 5.49 1.41 -11.65
C TYR A 26 6.37 1.00 -10.48
N TYR A 27 5.87 0.00 -9.76
CA TYR A 27 6.56 -0.65 -8.66
C TYR A 27 6.52 -2.17 -8.84
N ASP A 28 7.66 -2.83 -8.82
CA ASP A 28 7.77 -4.28 -8.80
C ASP A 28 7.81 -4.79 -7.36
N LYS A 29 6.91 -5.71 -7.04
CA LYS A 29 6.72 -6.26 -5.70
C LYS A 29 8.02 -6.76 -5.09
N ARG A 30 8.37 -6.22 -3.92
CA ARG A 30 9.60 -6.59 -3.19
C ARG A 30 9.46 -7.93 -2.47
N HIS A 31 8.38 -8.14 -1.74
CA HIS A 31 8.20 -9.31 -0.89
C HIS A 31 7.24 -10.30 -1.55
N LEU A 32 7.82 -11.34 -2.13
CA LEU A 32 7.06 -12.40 -2.79
C LEU A 32 6.44 -13.34 -1.75
N PHE A 33 5.14 -13.63 -1.91
CA PHE A 33 4.38 -14.44 -0.96
C PHE A 33 4.72 -15.93 -1.11
N ARG A 34 5.58 -16.46 -0.23
CA ARG A 34 6.07 -17.83 -0.30
C ARG A 34 4.99 -18.90 -0.16
N MET A 35 3.99 -18.68 0.71
CA MET A 35 2.85 -19.61 0.83
C MET A 35 2.03 -19.74 -0.46
N GLY A 36 2.01 -18.71 -1.30
CA GLY A 36 1.41 -18.73 -2.62
C GLY A 36 2.41 -19.08 -3.74
N ALA A 37 3.58 -19.59 -3.41
CA ALA A 37 4.64 -19.96 -4.34
C ALA A 37 5.09 -18.83 -5.29
N GLU A 38 4.79 -17.54 -4.98
CA GLU A 38 5.17 -16.41 -5.85
C GLU A 38 6.67 -16.40 -6.17
N HIS A 39 7.53 -16.77 -5.22
CA HIS A 39 8.99 -16.82 -5.39
C HIS A 39 9.47 -17.83 -6.44
N GLN A 40 8.62 -18.76 -6.88
CA GLN A 40 8.91 -19.73 -7.92
C GLN A 40 8.59 -19.19 -9.33
N HIS A 41 7.74 -18.15 -9.41
CA HIS A 41 7.18 -17.63 -10.65
C HIS A 41 7.55 -16.18 -10.94
N TYR A 42 7.85 -15.40 -9.91
CA TYR A 42 8.12 -13.97 -10.01
C TYR A 42 9.52 -13.60 -9.53
N VAL A 43 10.06 -12.57 -10.15
CA VAL A 43 11.30 -11.90 -9.72
C VAL A 43 10.94 -10.77 -8.77
N ALA A 44 11.62 -10.71 -7.63
CA ALA A 44 11.40 -9.66 -6.64
C ALA A 44 11.97 -8.31 -7.12
N GLY A 45 11.23 -7.24 -6.90
CA GLY A 45 11.72 -5.88 -7.05
C GLY A 45 12.80 -5.54 -6.02
N THR A 46 13.60 -4.53 -6.31
CA THR A 46 14.72 -4.11 -5.44
C THR A 46 14.58 -2.70 -4.89
N ARG A 47 13.66 -1.91 -5.44
CA ARG A 47 13.53 -0.48 -5.16
C ARG A 47 12.14 -0.15 -4.63
N ARG A 48 12.09 0.84 -3.73
CA ARG A 48 10.85 1.55 -3.42
C ARG A 48 10.53 2.50 -4.58
N GLN A 49 9.25 2.70 -4.86
CA GLN A 49 8.80 3.64 -5.87
C GLN A 49 8.00 4.76 -5.20
N ILE A 50 8.54 5.96 -5.25
CA ILE A 50 7.87 7.19 -4.81
C ILE A 50 7.45 7.98 -6.04
N VAL A 51 6.15 8.25 -6.16
CA VAL A 51 5.56 8.99 -7.27
C VAL A 51 5.07 10.34 -6.78
N SER A 52 5.42 11.42 -7.46
CA SER A 52 4.88 12.75 -7.18
C SER A 52 3.60 12.98 -8.00
N TYR A 53 2.49 13.24 -7.30
CA TYR A 53 1.21 13.51 -7.93
C TYR A 53 0.40 14.54 -7.14
N LYS A 54 -0.03 15.61 -7.80
CA LYS A 54 -0.83 16.71 -7.19
C LYS A 54 -0.28 17.24 -5.86
N GLY A 55 1.04 17.38 -5.77
CA GLY A 55 1.73 17.90 -4.58
C GLY A 55 2.00 16.84 -3.49
N PHE A 56 1.45 15.65 -3.58
CA PHE A 56 1.72 14.53 -2.69
C PHE A 56 2.83 13.62 -3.24
N ARG A 57 3.58 13.00 -2.35
CA ARG A 57 4.52 11.91 -2.64
C ARG A 57 3.89 10.60 -2.25
N LEU A 58 3.72 9.71 -3.20
CA LEU A 58 3.00 8.43 -3.06
C LEU A 58 3.99 7.28 -3.05
N ASN A 59 4.01 6.46 -2.00
CA ASN A 59 4.77 5.21 -1.94
C ASN A 59 3.86 4.06 -2.39
N LEU A 60 4.28 3.33 -3.42
CA LEU A 60 3.51 2.24 -4.02
C LEU A 60 3.95 0.89 -3.47
N GLN A 61 3.02 0.07 -2.99
CA GLN A 61 3.30 -1.26 -2.46
C GLN A 61 2.20 -2.27 -2.84
N ILE A 62 2.53 -3.57 -2.79
CA ILE A 62 1.64 -4.66 -3.20
C ILE A 62 1.45 -5.65 -2.06
N CYS A 63 0.22 -5.78 -1.56
CA CYS A 63 -0.29 -6.89 -0.76
C CYS A 63 0.66 -7.30 0.39
N TYR A 64 1.46 -8.34 0.20
CA TYR A 64 2.34 -8.92 1.21
C TYR A 64 3.42 -7.97 1.73
N ASP A 65 3.77 -6.91 0.97
CA ASP A 65 4.68 -5.83 1.42
C ASP A 65 4.18 -5.18 2.72
N LEU A 66 2.86 -5.17 2.95
CA LEU A 66 2.23 -4.66 4.17
C LEU A 66 2.80 -5.28 5.47
N ARG A 67 3.32 -6.52 5.41
CA ARG A 67 3.91 -7.19 6.57
C ARG A 67 5.32 -6.74 6.94
N PHE A 68 5.95 -5.92 6.13
CA PHE A 68 7.37 -5.57 6.26
C PHE A 68 7.56 -4.08 6.58
N PRO A 69 7.52 -3.71 7.88
CA PRO A 69 7.57 -2.31 8.29
C PRO A 69 8.87 -1.61 7.90
N VAL A 70 10.00 -2.30 7.92
CA VAL A 70 11.29 -1.71 7.56
C VAL A 70 11.30 -1.19 6.13
N PHE A 71 10.73 -1.96 5.18
CA PHE A 71 10.62 -1.53 3.78
C PHE A 71 9.64 -0.38 3.59
N ALA A 72 8.56 -0.35 4.38
CA ALA A 72 7.55 0.71 4.34
C ALA A 72 7.96 1.97 5.12
N ARG A 73 9.04 1.93 5.93
CA ARG A 73 9.44 3.02 6.82
C ARG A 73 9.57 4.34 6.06
N ASN A 74 8.88 5.36 6.56
CA ASN A 74 8.96 6.72 6.02
C ASN A 74 10.27 7.38 6.45
N GLN A 75 11.08 7.73 5.47
CA GLN A 75 12.34 8.46 5.67
C GLN A 75 12.17 9.96 5.32
N GLY A 76 10.98 10.51 5.52
CA GLY A 76 10.63 11.86 5.11
C GLY A 76 10.35 11.98 3.60
N ASP A 77 10.18 10.86 2.91
CA ASP A 77 10.15 10.75 1.45
C ASP A 77 8.76 10.52 0.85
N TYR A 78 7.73 10.25 1.67
CA TYR A 78 6.36 10.12 1.18
C TYR A 78 5.30 10.67 2.15
N ASP A 79 4.12 10.95 1.62
CA ASP A 79 2.97 11.49 2.33
C ASP A 79 1.78 10.53 2.33
N VAL A 80 1.74 9.66 1.32
CA VAL A 80 0.68 8.66 1.12
C VAL A 80 1.31 7.31 0.85
N LEU A 81 0.82 6.26 1.49
CA LEU A 81 1.21 4.88 1.26
C LEU A 81 0.04 4.12 0.64
N ILE A 82 0.24 3.51 -0.53
CA ILE A 82 -0.79 2.84 -1.30
C ILE A 82 -0.51 1.35 -1.36
N TYR A 83 -1.48 0.53 -0.94
CA TYR A 83 -1.47 -0.92 -1.09
C TYR A 83 -2.58 -1.38 -2.02
N VAL A 84 -2.22 -2.12 -3.07
CA VAL A 84 -3.18 -2.91 -3.85
C VAL A 84 -3.02 -4.38 -3.51
N ALA A 85 -4.11 -5.11 -3.29
CA ALA A 85 -4.03 -6.45 -2.74
C ALA A 85 -5.08 -7.43 -3.24
N ASN A 86 -4.70 -8.71 -3.18
CA ASN A 86 -5.57 -9.87 -3.06
C ASN A 86 -5.34 -10.48 -1.67
N TRP A 87 -5.90 -9.86 -0.62
CA TRP A 87 -5.72 -10.27 0.77
C TRP A 87 -6.91 -11.10 1.24
N PRO A 88 -6.71 -12.41 1.55
CA PRO A 88 -7.83 -13.31 1.86
C PRO A 88 -8.59 -12.93 3.14
N ALA A 89 -9.89 -13.20 3.15
CA ALA A 89 -10.80 -12.94 4.27
C ALA A 89 -10.36 -13.61 5.58
N ALA A 90 -9.74 -14.78 5.52
CA ALA A 90 -9.20 -15.48 6.69
C ALA A 90 -8.13 -14.67 7.46
N ARG A 91 -7.53 -13.67 6.83
CA ARG A 91 -6.55 -12.77 7.43
C ARG A 91 -7.02 -11.30 7.43
N ARG A 92 -8.33 -11.07 7.37
CA ARG A 92 -8.98 -9.76 7.38
C ARG A 92 -8.52 -8.87 8.52
N HIS A 93 -8.50 -9.40 9.74
CA HIS A 93 -8.04 -8.65 10.93
C HIS A 93 -6.62 -8.12 10.74
N VAL A 94 -5.72 -8.95 10.22
CA VAL A 94 -4.32 -8.56 9.99
C VAL A 94 -4.21 -7.43 8.95
N TRP A 95 -5.00 -7.49 7.87
CA TRP A 95 -5.05 -6.44 6.86
C TRP A 95 -5.40 -5.08 7.47
N ARG A 96 -6.50 -5.01 8.19
CA ARG A 96 -7.01 -3.78 8.82
C ARG A 96 -6.02 -3.24 9.87
N THR A 97 -5.52 -4.11 10.74
CA THR A 97 -4.58 -3.73 11.81
C THR A 97 -3.27 -3.19 11.24
N LEU A 98 -2.70 -3.87 10.25
CA LEU A 98 -1.42 -3.44 9.69
C LEU A 98 -1.55 -2.15 8.87
N LEU A 99 -2.64 -1.92 8.15
CA LEU A 99 -2.87 -0.64 7.46
C LEU A 99 -2.91 0.52 8.46
N ALA A 100 -3.63 0.37 9.57
CA ALA A 100 -3.67 1.38 10.63
C ALA A 100 -2.29 1.59 11.27
N ALA A 101 -1.56 0.52 11.56
CA ALA A 101 -0.19 0.60 12.08
C ALA A 101 0.73 1.37 11.11
N ARG A 102 0.67 1.09 9.79
CA ARG A 102 1.46 1.81 8.79
C ARG A 102 1.12 3.29 8.73
N ALA A 103 -0.15 3.68 8.90
CA ALA A 103 -0.54 5.08 8.94
C ALA A 103 0.06 5.80 10.16
N ILE A 104 -0.06 5.19 11.34
CA ILE A 104 0.37 5.77 12.62
C ILE A 104 1.90 5.88 12.69
N GLU A 105 2.62 4.78 12.48
CA GLU A 105 4.08 4.73 12.65
C GLU A 105 4.85 5.58 11.64
N ASN A 106 4.27 5.80 10.45
CA ASN A 106 4.87 6.58 9.38
C ASN A 106 4.31 8.00 9.28
N GLN A 107 3.32 8.33 10.10
CA GLN A 107 2.56 9.59 10.01
C GLN A 107 2.21 9.94 8.56
N ALA A 108 1.50 9.03 7.88
CA ALA A 108 1.15 9.13 6.48
C ALA A 108 -0.30 8.72 6.25
N TYR A 109 -0.93 9.24 5.20
CA TYR A 109 -2.18 8.68 4.72
C TYR A 109 -1.94 7.26 4.19
N VAL A 110 -2.88 6.34 4.42
CA VAL A 110 -2.80 4.98 3.90
C VAL A 110 -4.06 4.64 3.08
N LEU A 111 -3.85 4.18 1.86
CA LEU A 111 -4.89 3.68 0.97
C LEU A 111 -4.69 2.18 0.80
N GLY A 112 -5.61 1.38 1.36
CA GLY A 112 -5.67 -0.06 1.17
C GLY A 112 -6.77 -0.40 0.18
N CYS A 113 -6.42 -0.89 -1.01
CA CYS A 113 -7.38 -1.36 -2.01
C CYS A 113 -7.27 -2.89 -2.11
N ASN A 114 -8.32 -3.60 -1.69
CA ASN A 114 -8.37 -5.05 -1.70
C ASN A 114 -9.58 -5.55 -2.49
N ARG A 115 -9.44 -6.70 -3.16
CA ARG A 115 -10.54 -7.32 -3.89
C ARG A 115 -11.61 -7.91 -2.97
N VAL A 116 -12.81 -8.11 -3.50
CA VAL A 116 -13.89 -8.91 -2.91
C VAL A 116 -14.14 -10.18 -3.72
N GLY A 117 -14.92 -11.11 -3.17
CA GLY A 117 -15.43 -12.28 -3.86
C GLY A 117 -14.59 -13.55 -3.69
N LEU A 118 -14.70 -14.45 -4.63
CA LEU A 118 -14.05 -15.76 -4.64
C LEU A 118 -13.03 -15.83 -5.77
N ASP A 119 -11.91 -16.52 -5.57
CA ASP A 119 -10.98 -16.83 -6.64
C ASP A 119 -11.13 -18.26 -7.18
N GLY A 120 -10.35 -18.61 -8.20
CA GLY A 120 -10.36 -19.94 -8.81
C GLY A 120 -9.92 -21.08 -7.89
N ASN A 121 -9.35 -20.78 -6.72
CA ASN A 121 -8.94 -21.74 -5.70
C ASN A 121 -9.92 -21.78 -4.51
N ALA A 122 -11.12 -21.23 -4.67
CA ALA A 122 -12.14 -21.11 -3.63
C ALA A 122 -11.71 -20.30 -2.40
N LEU A 123 -10.73 -19.43 -2.52
CA LEU A 123 -10.38 -18.47 -1.48
C LEU A 123 -11.33 -17.27 -1.52
N THR A 124 -11.87 -16.93 -0.35
CA THR A 124 -12.74 -15.76 -0.17
C THR A 124 -11.93 -14.52 0.15
N TYR A 125 -12.42 -13.37 -0.34
CA TYR A 125 -11.84 -12.04 -0.13
C TYR A 125 -12.92 -11.10 0.37
N SER A 126 -12.69 -10.49 1.54
CA SER A 126 -13.65 -9.61 2.22
C SER A 126 -13.62 -8.16 1.75
N GLY A 127 -12.68 -7.80 0.89
CA GLY A 127 -12.46 -6.40 0.53
C GLY A 127 -11.81 -5.64 1.68
N ASP A 128 -12.61 -4.95 2.49
CA ASP A 128 -12.11 -4.06 3.55
C ASP A 128 -11.15 -2.99 3.00
N SER A 129 -11.48 -2.49 1.81
CA SER A 129 -10.76 -1.34 1.25
C SER A 129 -11.00 -0.12 2.13
N ILE A 130 -9.94 0.65 2.39
CA ILE A 130 -9.99 1.73 3.37
C ILE A 130 -9.04 2.86 3.01
N VAL A 131 -9.43 4.08 3.35
CA VAL A 131 -8.56 5.25 3.37
C VAL A 131 -8.39 5.71 4.81
N LEU A 132 -7.16 5.77 5.29
CA LEU A 132 -6.82 6.16 6.65
C LEU A 132 -6.08 7.51 6.66
N ASN A 133 -6.33 8.31 7.70
CA ASN A 133 -5.49 9.47 7.99
C ASN A 133 -4.19 9.03 8.72
N TYR A 134 -3.30 9.98 8.97
CA TYR A 134 -2.00 9.75 9.62
C TYR A 134 -2.10 9.38 11.12
N LEU A 135 -3.31 9.40 11.70
CA LEU A 135 -3.60 8.90 13.06
C LEU A 135 -4.17 7.48 13.03
N GLY A 136 -4.30 6.87 11.84
CA GLY A 136 -4.87 5.53 11.66
C GLY A 136 -6.40 5.51 11.70
N GLU A 137 -7.06 6.66 11.65
CA GLU A 137 -8.52 6.79 11.67
C GLU A 137 -9.08 6.70 10.24
N PRO A 138 -10.23 6.03 10.02
CA PRO A 138 -10.82 5.90 8.71
C PRO A 138 -11.41 7.24 8.21
N LEU A 139 -11.01 7.65 7.01
CA LEU A 139 -11.63 8.73 6.25
C LEU A 139 -12.73 8.20 5.32
N ALA A 140 -12.56 6.99 4.81
CA ALA A 140 -13.55 6.25 4.05
C ALA A 140 -13.27 4.75 4.16
N GLU A 141 -14.32 3.93 4.20
CA GLU A 141 -14.23 2.49 4.40
C GLU A 141 -15.34 1.78 3.61
N ALA A 142 -14.99 0.68 2.92
CA ALA A 142 -15.95 -0.19 2.30
C ALA A 142 -16.50 -1.21 3.30
N ALA A 143 -17.79 -1.50 3.21
CA ALA A 143 -18.38 -2.58 4.00
C ALA A 143 -17.81 -3.94 3.57
N GLU A 144 -17.77 -4.89 4.51
CA GLU A 144 -17.30 -6.25 4.26
C GLU A 144 -18.03 -6.90 3.09
N GLY A 145 -17.27 -7.47 2.16
CA GLY A 145 -17.80 -8.23 1.02
C GLY A 145 -18.47 -7.38 -0.07
N GLN A 146 -18.39 -6.04 0.02
CA GLN A 146 -19.01 -5.16 -0.95
C GLN A 146 -17.99 -4.51 -1.90
N GLU A 147 -18.31 -4.51 -3.18
CA GLU A 147 -17.65 -3.66 -4.16
C GLU A 147 -18.06 -2.20 -3.93
N ALA A 148 -17.08 -1.31 -3.82
CA ALA A 148 -17.34 0.10 -3.56
C ALA A 148 -16.28 1.01 -4.20
N VAL A 149 -16.70 2.23 -4.52
CA VAL A 149 -15.81 3.34 -4.83
C VAL A 149 -15.72 4.21 -3.58
N LEU A 150 -14.53 4.33 -3.02
CA LEU A 150 -14.27 5.18 -1.85
C LEU A 150 -13.75 6.54 -2.31
N LEU A 151 -14.34 7.59 -1.76
CA LEU A 151 -13.89 8.97 -1.98
C LEU A 151 -13.47 9.55 -0.62
N ALA A 152 -12.27 10.11 -0.58
CA ALA A 152 -11.75 10.79 0.60
C ALA A 152 -10.94 12.02 0.19
N ARG A 153 -11.01 13.06 1.00
CA ARG A 153 -10.18 14.25 0.84
C ARG A 153 -8.91 14.09 1.67
N LEU A 154 -7.75 14.23 1.04
CA LEU A 154 -6.45 14.28 1.70
C LEU A 154 -5.96 15.73 1.73
N GLU A 155 -5.48 16.17 2.91
CA GLU A 155 -5.00 17.54 3.11
C GLU A 155 -3.51 17.52 3.50
N LEU A 156 -2.65 17.96 2.59
CA LEU A 156 -1.21 17.95 2.83
C LEU A 156 -0.81 18.87 3.98
N SER A 157 -1.48 20.02 4.11
CA SER A 157 -1.24 20.97 5.20
C SER A 157 -1.57 20.36 6.58
N ALA A 158 -2.66 19.62 6.70
CA ALA A 158 -3.03 18.93 7.94
C ALA A 158 -2.00 17.86 8.32
N LEU A 159 -1.53 17.09 7.34
CA LEU A 159 -0.47 16.10 7.55
C LEU A 159 0.83 16.77 8.03
N GLN A 160 1.24 17.86 7.39
CA GLN A 160 2.46 18.60 7.76
C GLN A 160 2.36 19.20 9.16
N GLN A 161 1.21 19.77 9.51
CA GLN A 161 0.95 20.28 10.86
C GLN A 161 0.99 19.15 11.91
N GLY A 162 0.40 17.99 11.61
CA GLY A 162 0.45 16.83 12.49
C GLY A 162 1.88 16.36 12.75
N ARG A 163 2.69 16.23 11.71
CA ARG A 163 4.12 15.88 11.81
C ARG A 163 4.94 16.92 12.57
N HIS A 164 4.63 18.19 12.39
CA HIS A 164 5.31 19.27 13.13
C HIS A 164 4.93 19.26 14.62
N LYS A 165 3.66 19.04 14.94
CA LYS A 165 3.16 19.01 16.31
C LYS A 165 3.67 17.79 17.10
N PHE A 166 3.86 16.66 16.45
CA PHE A 166 4.37 15.43 17.05
C PHE A 166 5.41 14.77 16.12
N PRO A 167 6.68 15.22 16.17
CA PRO A 167 7.68 14.90 15.18
C PRO A 167 8.41 13.58 15.44
N VAL A 168 7.70 12.44 15.50
CA VAL A 168 8.27 11.10 15.80
C VAL A 168 9.41 10.69 14.87
N ALA A 169 9.46 11.27 13.68
CA ALA A 169 10.53 10.98 12.72
C ALA A 169 11.92 11.45 13.20
N LEU A 170 11.98 12.43 14.13
CA LEU A 170 13.26 12.90 14.70
C LEU A 170 13.87 11.90 15.69
N ASP A 171 13.06 11.03 16.26
CA ASP A 171 13.48 10.00 17.23
C ASP A 171 13.66 8.62 16.56
N ALA A 172 13.47 8.56 15.24
CA ALA A 172 13.48 7.30 14.52
C ALA A 172 14.90 6.78 14.30
N ASP A 173 15.07 5.45 14.46
CA ASP A 173 16.31 4.78 14.09
C ASP A 173 16.60 4.91 12.60
N ALA A 174 17.88 5.05 12.25
CA ALA A 174 18.37 4.96 10.88
C ALA A 174 18.72 3.50 10.57
N PHE A 175 18.14 2.96 9.51
CA PHE A 175 18.47 1.64 8.99
C PHE A 175 19.25 1.79 7.68
N CYS A 176 20.39 1.11 7.59
CA CYS A 176 21.23 1.03 6.40
C CYS A 176 20.77 -0.09 5.46
#